data_e0a42300b19767441d73360a3b57d5cf
#
_entry.id   e0a42300b19767441d73360a3b57d5cf
#
_cell.length_a   1.000
_cell.length_b   1.000
_cell.length_c   1.000
_cell.angle_alpha   90.00
_cell.angle_beta   90.00
_cell.angle_gamma   90.00
#
_symmetry.space_group_name_H-M   'P 1'
#
loop_
_entity.id
_entity.type
_entity.pdbx_description
1 polymer ?
#
loop_
_entity_poly.entity_id
_entity_poly.type
_entity_poly.pdbx_seq_one_letter_code
_entity_poly.pdbx_strand_id
1 'polypeptide(L)'
;MKPHFLAVALVSLVLSVAGAVPFAQAPGPRPDTVDLAAIQLIKDEGLQRSQVMDTAWNLTEVFGPRLTNSPAVRAAAEWAARRLTGWGLANVRQETWGPFGRGWANEMFTATVVAPQPFPLIAAPRAWTPGTNGPVTADIVAPNIRTDQDMAAWSGKLDGKIVLLGAPVDVRPLFTPLGRRFTGQELADLETQPINAGRGRGGRAGGPANADFNQRYMQYLAKEGVVATIEPASGRNDHGAILVTGSPATYRDTSPPVVTPQIVIASEHYNRIARLLAGKVPVQLELNVRNRFFDQPLDAFNLVGEIPGTDRADEVVMLGAHFDSWHAGTGATDNAAGSAVMMEAMRILKTTGLRMRRTIRLALWTGEEQGLLGSRAYVKQQFADRDTMALRPGHAKLAAYYNMDNGTGAVRGVYLQGNEAVRPVFASWTEPFNNLGMTTLSVRSTMGSDQVAFDEVGLPGFQFIQDPVEYGTHSHHTNMDVFDRLQAEDLMKNAVIVAAFAYHTANRETLLPRKALPRARTAETR
;
A
#
# COMPACT_ATOMS: atom_id res chain seq x y z
N MET A 1 -53.29 -13.15 -90.70
CA MET A 1 -52.56 -12.01 -90.18
C MET A 1 -53.22 -11.62 -88.88
N LYS A 2 -52.61 -11.94 -87.76
CA LYS A 2 -53.17 -11.68 -86.41
C LYS A 2 -52.45 -10.53 -85.77
N PRO A 3 -53.07 -9.58 -85.09
CA PRO A 3 -52.40 -8.54 -84.28
C PRO A 3 -52.19 -9.03 -82.89
N HIS A 4 -51.00 -8.71 -82.34
CA HIS A 4 -50.60 -8.94 -80.94
C HIS A 4 -51.09 -7.76 -80.08
N PHE A 5 -51.78 -8.10 -79.01
CA PHE A 5 -52.13 -7.14 -77.97
C PHE A 5 -50.96 -7.10 -76.91
N LEU A 6 -50.50 -5.90 -76.65
CA LEU A 6 -49.50 -5.65 -75.56
C LEU A 6 -50.29 -5.21 -74.30
N ALA A 7 -50.22 -5.99 -73.25
CA ALA A 7 -50.79 -5.62 -71.98
C ALA A 7 -49.75 -4.85 -71.17
N VAL A 8 -50.03 -3.60 -70.78
CA VAL A 8 -49.22 -2.79 -69.89
C VAL A 8 -49.72 -3.02 -68.46
N ALA A 9 -48.92 -3.59 -67.63
CA ALA A 9 -49.17 -3.74 -66.20
C ALA A 9 -48.69 -2.48 -65.45
N LEU A 10 -49.59 -1.75 -64.82
CA LEU A 10 -49.28 -0.66 -63.87
C LEU A 10 -48.89 -1.28 -62.52
N VAL A 11 -47.66 -1.08 -62.13
CA VAL A 11 -47.17 -1.39 -60.75
C VAL A 11 -47.32 -0.13 -59.91
N SER A 12 -48.28 -0.16 -58.98
CA SER A 12 -48.48 0.91 -58.00
C SER A 12 -47.46 0.75 -56.88
N LEU A 13 -46.49 1.68 -56.80
CA LEU A 13 -45.49 1.74 -55.72
C LEU A 13 -46.14 2.45 -54.51
N VAL A 14 -46.46 1.70 -53.47
CA VAL A 14 -46.87 2.27 -52.17
C VAL A 14 -45.61 2.65 -51.39
N LEU A 15 -45.26 3.94 -51.29
CA LEU A 15 -44.25 4.46 -50.40
C LEU A 15 -44.80 4.46 -48.97
N SER A 16 -44.31 3.51 -48.13
CA SER A 16 -44.51 3.55 -46.69
C SER A 16 -43.54 4.56 -46.09
N VAL A 17 -44.00 5.72 -45.69
CA VAL A 17 -43.23 6.68 -44.88
C VAL A 17 -43.20 6.13 -43.45
N ALA A 18 -42.14 5.40 -43.11
CA ALA A 18 -41.83 5.06 -41.72
C ALA A 18 -41.36 6.32 -41.01
N GLY A 19 -42.23 6.93 -40.22
CA GLY A 19 -41.87 8.04 -39.34
C GLY A 19 -40.78 7.58 -38.34
N ALA A 20 -39.56 8.09 -38.48
CA ALA A 20 -38.53 7.94 -37.48
C ALA A 20 -38.98 8.66 -36.20
N VAL A 21 -39.37 7.90 -35.18
CA VAL A 21 -39.57 8.43 -33.84
C VAL A 21 -38.18 8.83 -33.34
N PRO A 22 -37.94 10.11 -33.00
CA PRO A 22 -36.64 10.49 -32.42
C PRO A 22 -36.50 9.75 -31.10
N PHE A 23 -35.52 8.85 -30.99
CA PHE A 23 -35.09 8.35 -29.71
C PHE A 23 -34.63 9.56 -28.89
N ALA A 24 -35.43 9.95 -27.91
CA ALA A 24 -34.99 10.90 -26.91
C ALA A 24 -33.75 10.32 -26.26
N GLN A 25 -32.59 10.91 -26.52
CA GLN A 25 -31.37 10.61 -25.78
C GLN A 25 -31.71 10.77 -24.30
N ALA A 26 -31.53 9.70 -23.52
CA ALA A 26 -31.63 9.80 -22.07
C ALA A 26 -30.77 10.99 -21.62
N PRO A 27 -31.31 11.87 -20.76
CA PRO A 27 -30.52 13.01 -20.28
C PRO A 27 -29.21 12.49 -19.71
N GLY A 28 -28.11 13.01 -20.21
CA GLY A 28 -26.79 12.68 -19.70
C GLY A 28 -26.76 12.85 -18.16
N PRO A 29 -25.89 12.14 -17.44
CA PRO A 29 -25.82 12.23 -15.99
C PRO A 29 -25.65 13.70 -15.59
N ARG A 30 -26.59 14.20 -14.77
CA ARG A 30 -26.54 15.59 -14.27
C ARG A 30 -25.29 15.76 -13.38
N PRO A 31 -24.63 16.93 -13.44
CA PRO A 31 -23.58 17.26 -12.48
C PRO A 31 -24.10 17.07 -11.04
N ASP A 32 -23.25 16.52 -10.18
CA ASP A 32 -23.63 16.34 -8.77
C ASP A 32 -23.63 17.69 -8.04
N THR A 33 -24.44 17.82 -7.02
CA THR A 33 -24.49 19.06 -6.22
C THR A 33 -23.22 19.22 -5.40
N VAL A 34 -22.64 20.41 -5.42
CA VAL A 34 -21.45 20.78 -4.63
C VAL A 34 -21.84 21.81 -3.57
N ASP A 35 -21.58 21.49 -2.31
CA ASP A 35 -21.81 22.41 -1.19
C ASP A 35 -20.54 23.26 -0.95
N LEU A 36 -20.48 24.41 -1.62
CA LEU A 36 -19.33 25.33 -1.51
C LEU A 36 -19.18 25.91 -0.10
N ALA A 37 -20.26 26.06 0.66
CA ALA A 37 -20.17 26.56 2.03
C ALA A 37 -19.52 25.52 2.96
N ALA A 38 -19.89 24.25 2.83
CA ALA A 38 -19.23 23.16 3.55
C ALA A 38 -17.76 23.04 3.15
N ILE A 39 -17.45 23.14 1.85
CA ILE A 39 -16.05 23.13 1.36
C ILE A 39 -15.24 24.25 1.99
N GLN A 40 -15.79 25.45 2.11
CA GLN A 40 -15.08 26.57 2.72
C GLN A 40 -14.76 26.29 4.19
N LEU A 41 -15.73 25.78 4.96
CA LEU A 41 -15.50 25.39 6.35
C LEU A 41 -14.42 24.30 6.49
N ILE A 42 -14.43 23.31 5.59
CA ILE A 42 -13.43 22.23 5.55
C ILE A 42 -12.04 22.80 5.23
N LYS A 43 -11.94 23.71 4.23
CA LYS A 43 -10.68 24.39 3.87
C LYS A 43 -10.14 25.24 5.03
N ASP A 44 -10.98 26.03 5.67
CA ASP A 44 -10.57 26.90 6.78
C ASP A 44 -10.06 26.09 7.96
N GLU A 45 -10.72 24.98 8.30
CA GLU A 45 -10.28 24.09 9.38
C GLU A 45 -8.99 23.36 9.01
N GLY A 46 -8.96 22.73 7.84
CA GLY A 46 -7.86 21.86 7.45
C GLY A 46 -6.58 22.57 7.02
N LEU A 47 -6.67 23.81 6.48
CA LEU A 47 -5.48 24.56 6.05
C LEU A 47 -4.94 25.51 7.13
N GLN A 48 -5.78 25.97 8.07
CA GLN A 48 -5.36 26.95 9.08
C GLN A 48 -5.15 26.36 10.46
N ARG A 49 -5.78 25.21 10.77
CA ARG A 49 -5.77 24.59 12.11
C ARG A 49 -5.46 23.09 12.05
N SER A 50 -4.71 22.67 11.01
CA SER A 50 -4.36 21.27 10.79
C SER A 50 -3.53 20.68 11.92
N GLN A 51 -3.84 19.45 12.28
CA GLN A 51 -3.07 18.63 13.22
C GLN A 51 -2.40 17.44 12.53
N VAL A 52 -2.38 17.44 11.18
CA VAL A 52 -1.89 16.29 10.41
C VAL A 52 -0.43 15.96 10.71
N MET A 53 0.42 16.98 10.84
CA MET A 53 1.84 16.79 11.15
C MET A 53 2.09 16.33 12.59
N ASP A 54 1.29 16.79 13.56
CA ASP A 54 1.36 16.31 14.93
C ASP A 54 0.95 14.81 15.00
N THR A 55 -0.06 14.43 14.24
CA THR A 55 -0.45 13.02 14.12
C THR A 55 0.66 12.19 13.46
N ALA A 56 1.23 12.66 12.36
CA ALA A 56 2.32 11.99 11.67
C ALA A 56 3.57 11.85 12.55
N TRP A 57 3.92 12.91 13.29
CA TRP A 57 5.05 12.89 14.23
C TRP A 57 4.89 11.81 15.31
N ASN A 58 3.70 11.71 15.91
CA ASN A 58 3.45 10.65 16.89
C ASN A 58 3.59 9.26 16.26
N LEU A 59 3.02 9.05 15.06
CA LEU A 59 3.07 7.74 14.39
C LEU A 59 4.50 7.34 14.00
N THR A 60 5.37 8.30 13.70
CA THR A 60 6.73 8.04 13.22
C THR A 60 7.79 8.13 14.32
N GLU A 61 7.86 9.27 15.03
CA GLU A 61 8.94 9.54 15.97
C GLU A 61 8.71 8.88 17.33
N VAL A 62 7.42 8.76 17.75
CA VAL A 62 7.10 8.16 19.06
C VAL A 62 6.86 6.66 18.95
N PHE A 63 6.13 6.21 17.91
CA PHE A 63 5.68 4.83 17.78
C PHE A 63 6.23 4.08 16.55
N GLY A 64 6.99 4.74 15.68
CA GLY A 64 7.61 4.05 14.53
C GLY A 64 8.85 3.25 14.91
N PRO A 65 9.18 2.20 14.12
CA PRO A 65 8.36 1.57 13.07
C PRO A 65 7.21 0.73 13.63
N ARG A 66 6.14 0.61 12.83
CA ARG A 66 4.88 -0.03 13.23
C ARG A 66 4.68 -1.39 12.54
N LEU A 67 5.67 -2.27 12.61
CA LEU A 67 5.56 -3.59 11.96
C LEU A 67 4.32 -4.34 12.47
N THR A 68 3.59 -4.97 11.57
CA THR A 68 2.37 -5.73 11.90
C THR A 68 2.60 -6.70 13.05
N ASN A 69 1.66 -6.68 13.99
CA ASN A 69 1.65 -7.49 15.21
C ASN A 69 2.84 -7.26 16.18
N SER A 70 3.64 -6.20 15.97
CA SER A 70 4.68 -5.78 16.91
C SER A 70 4.07 -5.05 18.12
N PRO A 71 4.81 -4.92 19.25
CA PRO A 71 4.38 -4.05 20.35
C PRO A 71 4.20 -2.59 19.93
N ALA A 72 5.01 -2.08 19.00
CA ALA A 72 4.97 -0.70 18.55
C ALA A 72 3.66 -0.36 17.81
N VAL A 73 3.19 -1.21 16.88
CA VAL A 73 1.91 -0.97 16.18
C VAL A 73 0.73 -1.00 17.16
N ARG A 74 0.79 -1.83 18.22
CA ARG A 74 -0.24 -1.87 19.27
C ARG A 74 -0.26 -0.59 20.10
N ALA A 75 0.90 -0.11 20.53
CA ALA A 75 1.02 1.14 21.27
C ALA A 75 0.56 2.35 20.43
N ALA A 76 0.92 2.38 19.14
CA ALA A 76 0.43 3.37 18.20
C ALA A 76 -1.10 3.35 18.07
N ALA A 77 -1.70 2.16 17.97
CA ALA A 77 -3.15 2.01 17.86
C ALA A 77 -3.90 2.44 19.13
N GLU A 78 -3.36 2.16 20.31
CA GLU A 78 -3.91 2.64 21.58
C GLU A 78 -3.86 4.17 21.65
N TRP A 79 -2.75 4.78 21.23
CA TRP A 79 -2.64 6.23 21.15
C TRP A 79 -3.64 6.81 20.15
N ALA A 80 -3.70 6.26 18.93
CA ALA A 80 -4.64 6.71 17.91
C ALA A 80 -6.10 6.57 18.36
N ALA A 81 -6.45 5.47 19.03
CA ALA A 81 -7.79 5.28 19.59
C ALA A 81 -8.15 6.36 20.61
N ARG A 82 -7.24 6.69 21.54
CA ARG A 82 -7.43 7.80 22.50
C ARG A 82 -7.58 9.15 21.78
N ARG A 83 -6.77 9.37 20.74
CA ARG A 83 -6.82 10.61 19.95
C ARG A 83 -8.16 10.79 19.23
N LEU A 84 -8.61 9.74 18.53
CA LEU A 84 -9.91 9.73 17.85
C LEU A 84 -11.08 9.91 18.83
N THR A 85 -11.04 9.24 19.97
CA THR A 85 -12.04 9.42 21.04
C THR A 85 -12.01 10.85 21.60
N GLY A 86 -10.83 11.42 21.79
CA GLY A 86 -10.64 12.81 22.23
C GLY A 86 -11.20 13.84 21.23
N TRP A 87 -11.18 13.55 19.95
CA TRP A 87 -11.85 14.36 18.93
C TRP A 87 -13.38 14.14 18.89
N GLY A 88 -13.91 13.21 19.70
CA GLY A 88 -15.34 12.92 19.80
C GLY A 88 -15.87 11.97 18.73
N LEU A 89 -15.04 11.13 18.14
CA LEU A 89 -15.51 10.03 17.30
C LEU A 89 -16.20 8.98 18.15
N ALA A 90 -17.24 8.39 17.59
CA ALA A 90 -17.96 7.28 18.20
C ALA A 90 -17.39 5.91 17.77
N ASN A 91 -17.72 4.87 18.51
CA ASN A 91 -17.44 3.47 18.17
C ASN A 91 -15.94 3.20 17.87
N VAL A 92 -15.05 3.95 18.54
CA VAL A 92 -13.60 3.74 18.38
C VAL A 92 -13.22 2.42 19.03
N ARG A 93 -12.68 1.49 18.23
CA ARG A 93 -12.30 0.15 18.68
C ARG A 93 -11.29 -0.52 17.78
N GLN A 94 -10.57 -1.49 18.33
CA GLN A 94 -9.81 -2.44 17.55
C GLN A 94 -10.71 -3.62 17.15
N GLU A 95 -10.73 -3.96 15.88
CA GLU A 95 -11.42 -5.13 15.34
C GLU A 95 -10.39 -6.21 15.01
N THR A 96 -10.43 -7.29 15.78
CA THR A 96 -9.48 -8.41 15.65
C THR A 96 -9.69 -9.18 14.34
N TRP A 97 -8.59 -9.55 13.73
CA TRP A 97 -8.54 -10.45 12.58
C TRP A 97 -7.32 -11.38 12.69
N GLY A 98 -7.39 -12.54 12.06
CA GLY A 98 -6.26 -13.45 12.09
C GLY A 98 -6.60 -14.92 11.85
N PRO A 99 -5.67 -15.82 12.20
CA PRO A 99 -4.37 -15.50 12.79
C PRO A 99 -3.41 -14.81 11.80
N PHE A 100 -2.67 -13.79 12.28
CA PHE A 100 -1.55 -13.20 11.55
C PHE A 100 -0.30 -14.05 11.73
N GLY A 101 -0.02 -14.44 12.96
CA GLY A 101 1.17 -15.13 13.39
C GLY A 101 1.98 -14.33 14.42
N ARG A 102 3.23 -14.72 14.62
CA ARG A 102 4.12 -14.12 15.63
C ARG A 102 4.44 -12.66 15.33
N GLY A 103 4.43 -11.83 16.37
CA GLY A 103 5.01 -10.50 16.31
C GLY A 103 6.53 -10.55 16.32
N TRP A 104 7.18 -9.45 15.93
CA TRP A 104 8.64 -9.34 15.93
C TRP A 104 9.07 -7.87 16.12
N ALA A 105 10.25 -7.68 16.76
CA ALA A 105 10.92 -6.39 16.85
C ALA A 105 12.44 -6.57 16.84
N ASN A 106 13.14 -5.63 16.22
CA ASN A 106 14.58 -5.46 16.42
C ASN A 106 14.81 -4.51 17.61
N GLU A 107 15.46 -4.99 18.66
CA GLU A 107 15.75 -4.23 19.87
C GLU A 107 17.13 -3.58 19.82
N MET A 108 18.06 -4.16 19.04
CA MET A 108 19.41 -3.66 18.87
C MET A 108 20.03 -4.23 17.61
N PHE A 109 20.77 -3.38 16.89
CA PHE A 109 21.51 -3.79 15.72
C PHE A 109 22.80 -2.99 15.58
N THR A 110 23.94 -3.69 15.49
CA THR A 110 25.23 -3.11 15.08
C THR A 110 25.92 -4.04 14.11
N ALA A 111 26.58 -3.47 13.10
CA ALA A 111 27.34 -4.19 12.09
C ALA A 111 28.55 -3.36 11.68
N THR A 112 29.75 -3.85 11.94
CA THR A 112 31.03 -3.16 11.65
C THR A 112 32.02 -4.11 11.03
N VAL A 113 32.50 -3.81 9.85
CA VAL A 113 33.72 -4.50 9.34
C VAL A 113 34.88 -4.10 10.22
N VAL A 114 35.60 -5.10 10.77
CA VAL A 114 36.73 -4.87 11.69
C VAL A 114 38.08 -5.15 11.05
N ALA A 115 38.10 -5.95 9.97
CA ALA A 115 39.29 -6.21 9.17
C ALA A 115 38.90 -6.30 7.67
N PRO A 116 39.81 -5.90 6.76
CA PRO A 116 41.20 -5.41 6.97
C PRO A 116 41.23 -3.95 7.44
N GLN A 117 40.17 -3.18 7.27
CA GLN A 117 40.06 -1.78 7.72
C GLN A 117 38.66 -1.56 8.32
N PRO A 118 38.57 -1.05 9.55
CA PRO A 118 37.31 -0.84 10.23
C PRO A 118 36.40 0.19 9.52
N PHE A 119 35.12 -0.15 9.35
CA PHE A 119 34.05 0.80 8.94
C PHE A 119 32.67 0.26 9.33
N PRO A 120 31.74 1.13 9.76
CA PRO A 120 30.38 0.75 10.05
C PRO A 120 29.60 0.46 8.76
N LEU A 121 28.62 -0.45 8.83
CA LEU A 121 27.74 -0.75 7.71
C LEU A 121 26.43 0.05 7.83
N ILE A 122 25.94 0.56 6.71
CA ILE A 122 24.54 0.91 6.56
C ILE A 122 23.81 -0.40 6.30
N ALA A 123 23.04 -0.86 7.28
CA ALA A 123 22.47 -2.19 7.28
C ALA A 123 21.25 -2.30 8.19
N ALA A 124 20.40 -3.29 7.95
CA ALA A 124 19.31 -3.66 8.86
C ALA A 124 19.00 -5.16 8.75
N PRO A 125 18.49 -5.80 9.81
CA PRO A 125 18.06 -7.20 9.75
C PRO A 125 16.73 -7.31 9.02
N ARG A 126 16.47 -8.44 8.34
CA ARG A 126 15.12 -8.76 7.85
C ARG A 126 14.19 -9.06 9.00
N ALA A 127 12.96 -8.59 8.93
CA ALA A 127 11.95 -8.92 9.93
C ALA A 127 11.71 -10.43 10.01
N TRP A 128 11.33 -10.88 11.19
CA TRP A 128 11.07 -12.28 11.54
C TRP A 128 12.30 -13.20 11.37
N THR A 129 13.50 -12.69 11.53
CA THR A 129 14.71 -13.48 11.62
C THR A 129 15.23 -13.48 13.08
N PRO A 130 15.95 -14.53 13.51
CA PRO A 130 16.56 -14.57 14.83
C PRO A 130 17.67 -13.51 14.96
N GLY A 131 18.09 -13.26 16.19
CA GLY A 131 19.29 -12.47 16.50
C GLY A 131 20.52 -13.33 16.62
N THR A 132 21.65 -12.67 16.96
CA THR A 132 22.88 -13.33 17.42
C THR A 132 22.85 -13.53 18.95
N ASN A 133 23.63 -14.47 19.47
CA ASN A 133 23.76 -14.68 20.91
C ASN A 133 24.81 -13.70 21.49
N GLY A 134 24.52 -12.39 21.46
CA GLY A 134 25.47 -11.33 21.78
C GLY A 134 26.34 -10.94 20.57
N PRO A 135 27.37 -10.10 20.80
CA PRO A 135 28.34 -9.73 19.77
C PRO A 135 29.08 -10.95 19.23
N VAL A 136 29.25 -11.04 17.93
CA VAL A 136 30.01 -12.10 17.26
C VAL A 136 30.90 -11.49 16.19
N THR A 137 32.17 -11.89 16.14
CA THR A 137 33.11 -11.54 15.08
C THR A 137 33.38 -12.78 14.24
N ALA A 138 33.13 -12.70 12.93
CA ALA A 138 33.31 -13.83 12.03
C ALA A 138 33.86 -13.40 10.65
N ASP A 139 34.52 -14.35 9.99
CA ASP A 139 34.97 -14.17 8.62
C ASP A 139 33.78 -14.17 7.65
N ILE A 140 33.84 -13.31 6.66
CA ILE A 140 32.87 -13.30 5.55
C ILE A 140 33.38 -14.21 4.43
N VAL A 141 32.50 -15.08 3.93
CA VAL A 141 32.74 -15.93 2.75
C VAL A 141 31.65 -15.72 1.71
N ALA A 142 32.00 -15.89 0.43
CA ALA A 142 31.08 -15.74 -0.70
C ALA A 142 31.00 -17.05 -1.51
N PRO A 143 30.30 -18.08 -1.02
CA PRO A 143 30.15 -19.32 -1.74
C PRO A 143 29.23 -19.12 -2.97
N ASN A 144 29.62 -19.69 -4.12
CA ASN A 144 28.77 -19.69 -5.29
C ASN A 144 27.86 -20.94 -5.26
N ILE A 145 26.80 -20.91 -4.49
CA ILE A 145 25.84 -22.01 -4.31
C ILE A 145 24.59 -21.69 -5.11
N ARG A 146 24.30 -22.49 -6.14
CA ARG A 146 23.12 -22.36 -7.02
C ARG A 146 22.33 -23.66 -7.18
N THR A 147 22.89 -24.78 -6.72
CA THR A 147 22.32 -26.12 -6.85
C THR A 147 22.52 -26.92 -5.57
N ASP A 148 21.77 -28.02 -5.42
CA ASP A 148 21.95 -28.96 -4.30
C ASP A 148 23.36 -29.59 -4.32
N GLN A 149 23.97 -29.76 -5.50
CA GLN A 149 25.35 -30.24 -5.64
C GLN A 149 26.36 -29.23 -5.08
N ASP A 150 26.13 -27.93 -5.28
CA ASP A 150 26.99 -26.90 -4.70
C ASP A 150 26.87 -26.90 -3.18
N MET A 151 25.66 -27.08 -2.61
CA MET A 151 25.48 -27.22 -1.17
C MET A 151 26.31 -28.39 -0.62
N ALA A 152 26.27 -29.55 -1.28
CA ALA A 152 27.08 -30.71 -0.88
C ALA A 152 28.59 -30.42 -0.94
N ALA A 153 29.08 -29.68 -1.94
CA ALA A 153 30.47 -29.32 -2.09
C ALA A 153 30.97 -28.33 -1.00
N TRP A 154 30.06 -27.58 -0.38
CA TRP A 154 30.35 -26.62 0.69
C TRP A 154 30.10 -27.18 2.10
N SER A 155 29.55 -28.38 2.23
CA SER A 155 29.25 -29.00 3.52
C SER A 155 30.47 -29.06 4.45
N GLY A 156 30.28 -28.65 5.70
CA GLY A 156 31.31 -28.59 6.75
C GLY A 156 32.30 -27.42 6.59
N LYS A 157 32.12 -26.50 5.65
CA LYS A 157 33.03 -25.38 5.38
C LYS A 157 32.46 -24.02 5.83
N LEU A 158 31.21 -23.95 6.28
CA LEU A 158 30.50 -22.71 6.57
C LEU A 158 30.28 -22.46 8.05
N ASP A 159 30.68 -23.39 8.91
CA ASP A 159 30.52 -23.26 10.35
C ASP A 159 31.24 -22.01 10.89
N GLY A 160 30.55 -21.22 11.71
CA GLY A 160 31.06 -19.99 12.28
C GLY A 160 31.31 -18.85 11.26
N LYS A 161 30.89 -18.98 10.00
CA LYS A 161 31.11 -17.95 8.97
C LYS A 161 29.87 -17.07 8.79
N ILE A 162 30.09 -15.88 8.22
CA ILE A 162 29.03 -15.04 7.65
C ILE A 162 29.05 -15.25 6.15
N VAL A 163 27.88 -15.54 5.58
CA VAL A 163 27.73 -15.86 4.15
C VAL A 163 27.19 -14.67 3.36
N LEU A 164 27.96 -14.25 2.35
CA LEU A 164 27.54 -13.23 1.40
C LEU A 164 26.65 -13.86 0.33
N LEU A 165 25.41 -13.39 0.19
CA LEU A 165 24.41 -13.89 -0.78
C LEU A 165 24.28 -12.93 -1.95
N GLY A 166 23.99 -13.46 -3.14
CA GLY A 166 23.75 -12.66 -4.33
C GLY A 166 25.03 -12.23 -5.05
N ALA A 167 24.91 -11.20 -5.87
CA ALA A 167 25.98 -10.65 -6.67
C ALA A 167 26.14 -9.13 -6.41
N PRO A 168 27.30 -8.54 -6.69
CA PRO A 168 27.47 -7.09 -6.66
C PRO A 168 26.42 -6.37 -7.53
N VAL A 169 25.97 -5.23 -7.02
CA VAL A 169 24.93 -4.39 -7.66
C VAL A 169 25.62 -3.26 -8.43
N ASP A 170 25.12 -2.99 -9.64
CA ASP A 170 25.59 -1.83 -10.43
C ASP A 170 25.01 -0.53 -9.83
N VAL A 171 25.85 0.21 -9.13
CA VAL A 171 25.51 1.52 -8.55
C VAL A 171 25.76 2.61 -9.57
N ARG A 172 24.72 3.22 -10.09
CA ARG A 172 24.78 4.23 -11.16
C ARG A 172 24.72 5.65 -10.63
N PRO A 173 25.39 6.62 -11.26
CA PRO A 173 25.22 8.03 -10.92
C PRO A 173 23.77 8.49 -11.08
N LEU A 174 23.31 9.37 -10.20
CA LEU A 174 21.98 9.97 -10.25
C LEU A 174 22.00 11.18 -11.20
N PHE A 175 21.62 10.98 -12.48
CA PHE A 175 21.44 12.07 -13.45
C PHE A 175 20.04 12.68 -13.44
N THR A 176 19.08 12.06 -12.75
CA THR A 176 17.72 12.56 -12.58
C THR A 176 17.42 12.70 -11.09
N PRO A 177 16.70 13.77 -10.66
CA PRO A 177 16.30 13.92 -9.28
C PRO A 177 15.48 12.73 -8.78
N LEU A 178 15.68 12.33 -7.52
CA LEU A 178 14.87 11.31 -6.86
C LEU A 178 13.44 11.82 -6.66
N GLY A 179 13.30 13.07 -6.23
CA GLY A 179 12.02 13.72 -5.99
C GLY A 179 11.47 14.40 -7.25
N ARG A 180 10.18 14.17 -7.53
CA ARG A 180 9.48 14.84 -8.62
C ARG A 180 7.99 14.99 -8.34
N ARG A 181 7.35 15.91 -9.03
CA ARG A 181 5.90 16.05 -9.11
C ARG A 181 5.42 15.72 -10.51
N PHE A 182 4.16 15.35 -10.65
CA PHE A 182 3.55 15.19 -11.97
C PHE A 182 3.52 16.51 -12.72
N THR A 183 3.95 16.49 -13.96
CA THR A 183 3.73 17.56 -14.93
C THR A 183 2.28 17.56 -15.43
N GLY A 184 1.82 18.68 -16.00
CA GLY A 184 0.49 18.73 -16.62
C GLY A 184 0.30 17.69 -17.73
N GLN A 185 1.35 17.40 -18.51
CA GLN A 185 1.29 16.39 -19.56
C GLN A 185 1.15 14.98 -18.98
N GLU A 186 1.91 14.63 -17.95
CA GLU A 186 1.79 13.32 -17.29
C GLU A 186 0.41 13.11 -16.67
N LEU A 187 -0.22 14.16 -16.13
CA LEU A 187 -1.58 14.09 -15.62
C LEU A 187 -2.60 13.89 -16.75
N ALA A 188 -2.46 14.58 -17.86
CA ALA A 188 -3.30 14.37 -19.04
C ALA A 188 -3.13 12.96 -19.62
N ASP A 189 -1.90 12.43 -19.64
CA ASP A 189 -1.63 11.06 -20.08
C ASP A 189 -2.30 10.04 -19.14
N LEU A 190 -2.33 10.30 -17.82
CA LEU A 190 -3.03 9.43 -16.84
C LEU A 190 -4.54 9.36 -17.09
N GLU A 191 -5.18 10.45 -17.55
CA GLU A 191 -6.61 10.46 -17.87
C GLU A 191 -6.98 9.55 -19.03
N THR A 192 -6.08 9.41 -19.99
CA THR A 192 -6.28 8.62 -21.21
C THR A 192 -5.79 7.18 -21.11
N GLN A 193 -5.13 6.80 -20.01
CA GLN A 193 -4.64 5.44 -19.81
C GLN A 193 -5.77 4.43 -19.70
N PRO A 194 -5.65 3.26 -20.34
CA PRO A 194 -6.66 2.21 -20.24
C PRO A 194 -6.70 1.60 -18.83
N ILE A 195 -7.84 0.96 -18.48
CA ILE A 195 -8.12 0.37 -17.17
C ILE A 195 -6.95 -0.48 -16.65
N ASN A 196 -6.33 -1.26 -17.53
CA ASN A 196 -5.27 -2.21 -17.16
C ASN A 196 -3.84 -1.65 -17.34
N ALA A 197 -3.67 -0.36 -17.58
CA ALA A 197 -2.35 0.22 -17.68
C ALA A 197 -1.59 -0.01 -16.36
N GLY A 198 -0.41 -0.61 -16.45
CA GLY A 198 0.44 -0.91 -15.28
C GLY A 198 0.18 -2.26 -14.57
N ARG A 199 -0.83 -3.04 -14.96
CA ARG A 199 -1.03 -4.41 -14.41
C ARG A 199 0.05 -5.42 -14.82
N GLY A 200 1.01 -5.06 -15.66
CA GLY A 200 1.94 -6.00 -16.32
C GLY A 200 3.36 -6.08 -15.77
N ARG A 201 3.75 -5.42 -14.68
CA ARG A 201 5.16 -5.36 -14.25
C ARG A 201 5.47 -5.58 -12.77
N GLY A 202 4.53 -6.02 -11.97
CA GLY A 202 4.79 -6.56 -10.64
C GLY A 202 5.01 -8.07 -10.66
N GLY A 203 5.78 -8.57 -11.62
CA GLY A 203 6.13 -9.98 -11.67
C GLY A 203 7.04 -10.33 -10.49
N ARG A 204 6.60 -11.23 -9.59
CA ARG A 204 7.50 -11.95 -8.69
C ARG A 204 8.68 -12.46 -9.52
N ALA A 205 9.85 -11.88 -9.35
CA ALA A 205 11.09 -12.45 -9.85
C ALA A 205 11.33 -13.75 -9.08
N GLY A 206 11.03 -14.89 -9.67
CA GLY A 206 11.22 -16.22 -9.10
C GLY A 206 9.96 -17.05 -9.18
N GLY A 207 9.91 -18.01 -10.11
CA GLY A 207 8.86 -19.03 -10.16
C GLY A 207 8.92 -19.96 -8.94
N PRO A 208 7.92 -20.85 -8.72
CA PRO A 208 7.85 -21.77 -7.57
C PRO A 208 9.14 -22.57 -7.31
N ALA A 209 9.82 -23.03 -8.38
CA ALA A 209 11.07 -23.77 -8.25
C ALA A 209 12.22 -22.98 -7.60
N ASN A 210 12.28 -21.66 -7.82
CA ASN A 210 13.28 -20.80 -7.16
C ASN A 210 12.92 -20.55 -5.69
N ALA A 211 11.64 -20.47 -5.35
CA ALA A 211 11.20 -20.31 -3.96
C ALA A 211 11.57 -21.53 -3.10
N ASP A 212 11.34 -22.74 -3.62
CA ASP A 212 11.68 -23.99 -2.92
C ASP A 212 13.19 -24.14 -2.74
N PHE A 213 14.00 -23.82 -3.75
CA PHE A 213 15.45 -23.82 -3.61
C PHE A 213 15.92 -22.83 -2.56
N ASN A 214 15.42 -21.59 -2.59
CA ASN A 214 15.80 -20.57 -1.62
C ASN A 214 15.46 -20.99 -0.18
N GLN A 215 14.31 -21.60 0.04
CA GLN A 215 13.93 -22.10 1.35
C GLN A 215 14.88 -23.20 1.83
N ARG A 216 15.19 -24.20 1.00
CA ARG A 216 16.14 -25.27 1.34
C ARG A 216 17.54 -24.70 1.57
N TYR A 217 17.96 -23.72 0.78
CA TYR A 217 19.26 -23.08 0.95
C TYR A 217 19.39 -22.35 2.29
N MET A 218 18.36 -21.58 2.71
CA MET A 218 18.38 -20.94 4.03
C MET A 218 18.43 -21.94 5.17
N GLN A 219 17.69 -23.06 5.07
CA GLN A 219 17.74 -24.14 6.06
C GLN A 219 19.10 -24.84 6.08
N TYR A 220 19.70 -25.06 4.91
CA TYR A 220 21.05 -25.62 4.79
C TYR A 220 22.07 -24.72 5.48
N LEU A 221 22.07 -23.41 5.23
CA LEU A 221 22.98 -22.47 5.88
C LEU A 221 22.85 -22.48 7.41
N ALA A 222 21.62 -22.54 7.92
CA ALA A 222 21.39 -22.66 9.35
C ALA A 222 21.93 -23.97 9.92
N LYS A 223 21.75 -25.10 9.21
CA LYS A 223 22.28 -26.41 9.61
C LYS A 223 23.80 -26.48 9.59
N GLU A 224 24.45 -25.76 8.66
CA GLU A 224 25.91 -25.66 8.55
C GLU A 224 26.54 -24.75 9.62
N GLY A 225 25.76 -24.17 10.54
CA GLY A 225 26.31 -23.31 11.60
C GLY A 225 26.67 -21.90 11.13
N VAL A 226 26.08 -21.42 10.04
CA VAL A 226 26.30 -20.06 9.55
C VAL A 226 25.80 -19.04 10.57
N VAL A 227 26.65 -18.08 10.94
CA VAL A 227 26.34 -17.03 11.93
C VAL A 227 25.26 -16.08 11.43
N ALA A 228 25.38 -15.62 10.19
CA ALA A 228 24.44 -14.74 9.53
C ALA A 228 24.59 -14.79 8.00
N THR A 229 23.56 -14.37 7.28
CA THR A 229 23.66 -14.08 5.86
C THR A 229 23.61 -12.58 5.61
N ILE A 230 24.33 -12.13 4.59
CA ILE A 230 24.35 -10.74 4.13
C ILE A 230 23.97 -10.69 2.67
N GLU A 231 23.03 -9.82 2.32
CA GLU A 231 22.62 -9.57 0.94
C GLU A 231 22.66 -8.07 0.62
N PRO A 232 22.88 -7.71 -0.67
CA PRO A 232 22.87 -6.31 -1.06
C PRO A 232 21.44 -5.77 -1.05
N ALA A 233 21.28 -4.50 -0.74
CA ALA A 233 20.07 -3.79 -1.10
C ALA A 233 19.85 -3.89 -2.63
N SER A 234 18.63 -4.15 -3.06
CA SER A 234 18.30 -4.39 -4.47
C SER A 234 17.21 -3.46 -4.97
N GLY A 235 17.17 -3.23 -6.27
CA GLY A 235 16.14 -2.45 -6.91
C GLY A 235 16.41 -0.94 -6.92
N ARG A 236 15.62 -0.15 -6.20
CA ARG A 236 15.69 1.32 -6.14
C ARG A 236 16.69 1.86 -5.10
N ASN A 237 17.52 1.01 -4.54
CA ASN A 237 18.12 1.14 -3.23
C ASN A 237 19.64 1.16 -3.29
N ASP A 238 20.19 2.02 -4.10
CA ASP A 238 21.57 2.47 -4.08
C ASP A 238 21.69 3.80 -3.32
N HIS A 239 22.90 4.34 -3.23
CA HIS A 239 23.17 5.61 -2.52
C HIS A 239 22.82 5.58 -1.03
N GLY A 240 23.13 4.45 -0.38
CA GLY A 240 22.92 4.28 1.06
C GLY A 240 21.49 3.96 1.48
N ALA A 241 20.53 3.98 0.58
CA ALA A 241 19.19 3.46 0.86
C ALA A 241 19.20 1.93 0.86
N ILE A 242 18.54 1.33 1.85
CA ILE A 242 18.37 -0.13 1.95
C ILE A 242 16.90 -0.48 2.02
N LEU A 243 16.40 -1.25 1.05
CA LEU A 243 15.06 -1.82 1.08
C LEU A 243 15.07 -3.08 1.94
N VAL A 244 14.26 -3.09 3.00
CA VAL A 244 14.22 -4.19 3.96
C VAL A 244 12.79 -4.57 4.27
N THR A 245 12.46 -5.83 4.00
CA THR A 245 11.17 -6.44 4.31
C THR A 245 11.34 -7.67 5.19
N GLY A 246 10.32 -8.51 5.29
CA GLY A 246 10.41 -9.77 6.02
C GLY A 246 11.30 -10.82 5.33
N SER A 247 11.71 -11.82 6.09
CA SER A 247 12.38 -13.00 5.55
C SER A 247 11.46 -13.72 4.56
N PRO A 248 11.98 -14.26 3.45
CA PRO A 248 11.18 -15.07 2.52
C PRO A 248 10.79 -16.45 3.08
N ALA A 249 11.39 -16.90 4.18
CA ALA A 249 10.95 -18.09 4.91
C ALA A 249 9.62 -17.82 5.62
N THR A 250 8.88 -18.87 6.01
CA THR A 250 7.61 -18.77 6.75
C THR A 250 7.84 -18.30 8.19
N TYR A 251 8.13 -17.08 8.35
CA TYR A 251 8.68 -16.40 9.51
C TYR A 251 7.63 -16.03 10.57
N ARG A 252 6.36 -15.92 10.18
CA ARG A 252 5.24 -15.59 11.08
C ARG A 252 4.72 -16.81 11.84
N ASP A 253 4.96 -18.01 11.32
CA ASP A 253 4.46 -19.25 11.89
C ASP A 253 5.01 -19.48 13.29
N THR A 254 4.22 -20.15 14.13
CA THR A 254 4.62 -20.52 15.50
C THR A 254 5.69 -21.62 15.52
N SER A 255 5.85 -22.35 14.42
CA SER A 255 6.89 -23.36 14.23
C SER A 255 7.64 -23.10 12.92
N PRO A 256 8.34 -21.96 12.79
CA PRO A 256 9.05 -21.62 11.56
C PRO A 256 10.24 -22.56 11.34
N PRO A 257 10.68 -22.75 10.11
CA PRO A 257 11.96 -23.40 9.85
C PRO A 257 13.09 -22.62 10.53
N VAL A 258 14.11 -23.33 10.99
CA VAL A 258 15.29 -22.69 11.55
C VAL A 258 16.03 -21.96 10.44
N VAL A 259 16.28 -20.68 10.64
CA VAL A 259 17.06 -19.84 9.74
C VAL A 259 18.09 -19.04 10.55
N THR A 260 19.15 -18.58 9.90
CA THR A 260 20.12 -17.67 10.51
C THR A 260 19.62 -16.21 10.48
N PRO A 261 20.20 -15.29 11.26
CA PRO A 261 20.05 -13.86 11.06
C PRO A 261 20.31 -13.46 9.60
N GLN A 262 19.41 -12.67 9.02
CA GLN A 262 19.48 -12.22 7.62
C GLN A 262 19.61 -10.70 7.59
N ILE A 263 20.68 -10.20 7.00
CA ILE A 263 21.04 -8.79 7.02
C ILE A 263 21.06 -8.24 5.60
N VAL A 264 20.39 -7.12 5.40
CA VAL A 264 20.47 -6.33 4.16
C VAL A 264 21.44 -5.18 4.40
N ILE A 265 22.39 -4.97 3.49
CA ILE A 265 23.35 -3.87 3.57
C ILE A 265 23.33 -3.00 2.32
N ALA A 266 23.76 -1.74 2.45
CA ALA A 266 23.89 -0.84 1.31
C ALA A 266 24.75 -1.45 0.19
N SER A 267 24.34 -1.25 -1.04
CA SER A 267 24.98 -1.82 -2.24
C SER A 267 26.47 -1.46 -2.32
N GLU A 268 26.85 -0.24 -1.93
CA GLU A 268 28.23 0.24 -1.91
C GLU A 268 29.08 -0.54 -0.91
N HIS A 269 28.56 -0.83 0.30
CA HIS A 269 29.25 -1.62 1.31
C HIS A 269 29.36 -3.09 0.88
N TYR A 270 28.28 -3.65 0.33
CA TYR A 270 28.29 -5.00 -0.24
C TYR A 270 29.35 -5.13 -1.34
N ASN A 271 29.36 -4.23 -2.29
CA ASN A 271 30.30 -4.22 -3.40
C ASN A 271 31.76 -4.08 -2.93
N ARG A 272 32.00 -3.26 -1.88
CA ARG A 272 33.34 -3.15 -1.26
C ARG A 272 33.79 -4.48 -0.67
N ILE A 273 32.95 -5.14 0.11
CA ILE A 273 33.25 -6.46 0.70
C ILE A 273 33.51 -7.48 -0.42
N ALA A 274 32.63 -7.55 -1.42
CA ALA A 274 32.77 -8.49 -2.53
C ALA A 274 34.09 -8.30 -3.31
N ARG A 275 34.52 -7.04 -3.55
CA ARG A 275 35.80 -6.75 -4.21
C ARG A 275 37.00 -7.16 -3.36
N LEU A 276 36.97 -6.97 -2.04
CA LEU A 276 38.03 -7.42 -1.14
C LEU A 276 38.18 -8.94 -1.19
N LEU A 277 37.06 -9.66 -1.08
CA LEU A 277 37.05 -11.14 -1.16
C LEU A 277 37.53 -11.64 -2.53
N ALA A 278 37.13 -11.02 -3.63
CA ALA A 278 37.61 -11.35 -4.97
C ALA A 278 39.14 -11.12 -5.10
N GLY A 279 39.67 -10.10 -4.44
CA GLY A 279 41.09 -9.82 -4.32
C GLY A 279 41.84 -10.71 -3.31
N LYS A 280 41.14 -11.72 -2.73
CA LYS A 280 41.69 -12.64 -1.70
C LYS A 280 42.13 -11.92 -0.41
N VAL A 281 41.53 -10.77 -0.11
CA VAL A 281 41.75 -10.05 1.16
C VAL A 281 40.68 -10.55 2.13
N PRO A 282 41.07 -11.15 3.29
CA PRO A 282 40.12 -11.60 4.29
C PRO A 282 39.34 -10.43 4.87
N VAL A 283 38.04 -10.64 5.08
CA VAL A 283 37.13 -9.64 5.65
C VAL A 283 36.47 -10.23 6.89
N GLN A 284 36.57 -9.51 8.02
CA GLN A 284 35.89 -9.85 9.26
C GLN A 284 34.83 -8.81 9.61
N LEU A 285 33.66 -9.29 10.04
CA LEU A 285 32.55 -8.47 10.49
C LEU A 285 32.25 -8.77 11.96
N GLU A 286 32.15 -7.71 12.76
CA GLU A 286 31.49 -7.77 14.05
C GLU A 286 30.00 -7.45 13.87
N LEU A 287 29.16 -8.33 14.40
CA LEU A 287 27.70 -8.25 14.28
C LEU A 287 27.07 -8.47 15.67
N ASN A 288 26.14 -7.60 16.05
CA ASN A 288 25.32 -7.78 17.24
C ASN A 288 23.86 -7.47 16.90
N VAL A 289 23.03 -8.51 16.88
CA VAL A 289 21.61 -8.42 16.49
C VAL A 289 20.76 -8.98 17.63
N ARG A 290 19.95 -8.11 18.23
CA ARG A 290 18.97 -8.53 19.23
C ARG A 290 17.56 -8.37 18.68
N ASN A 291 17.05 -9.47 18.15
CA ASN A 291 15.69 -9.59 17.66
C ASN A 291 14.85 -10.34 18.68
N ARG A 292 13.59 -9.93 18.82
CA ARG A 292 12.64 -10.56 19.72
C ARG A 292 11.37 -10.95 18.98
N PHE A 293 10.94 -12.20 19.17
CA PHE A 293 9.65 -12.69 18.74
C PHE A 293 8.63 -12.57 19.87
N PHE A 294 7.39 -12.31 19.49
CA PHE A 294 6.24 -12.24 20.40
C PHE A 294 5.24 -13.32 19.97
N ASP A 295 5.11 -14.34 20.80
CA ASP A 295 4.32 -15.52 20.53
C ASP A 295 2.82 -15.33 20.86
N GLN A 296 2.47 -14.20 21.47
CA GLN A 296 1.09 -13.81 21.79
C GLN A 296 0.93 -12.30 21.79
N PRO A 297 -0.24 -11.79 21.34
CA PRO A 297 -1.29 -12.54 20.65
C PRO A 297 -0.91 -12.85 19.20
N LEU A 298 -1.44 -13.96 18.64
CA LEU A 298 -1.24 -14.34 17.24
C LEU A 298 -2.17 -13.59 16.29
N ASP A 299 -3.27 -13.08 16.79
CA ASP A 299 -4.22 -12.27 16.01
C ASP A 299 -3.73 -10.82 15.92
N ALA A 300 -3.93 -10.22 14.77
CA ALA A 300 -3.76 -8.81 14.52
C ALA A 300 -5.11 -8.07 14.63
N PHE A 301 -5.14 -6.79 14.27
CA PHE A 301 -6.34 -5.96 14.40
C PHE A 301 -6.37 -4.86 13.34
N ASN A 302 -7.55 -4.30 13.11
CA ASN A 302 -7.73 -3.01 12.44
C ASN A 302 -8.29 -2.02 13.47
N LEU A 303 -7.90 -0.74 13.38
CA LEU A 303 -8.47 0.31 14.21
C LEU A 303 -9.59 1.02 13.43
N VAL A 304 -10.79 1.08 14.00
CA VAL A 304 -11.92 1.76 13.39
C VAL A 304 -12.50 2.83 14.31
N GLY A 305 -13.11 3.86 13.73
CA GLY A 305 -13.82 4.91 14.45
C GLY A 305 -14.86 5.57 13.55
N GLU A 306 -15.88 6.21 14.09
CA GLU A 306 -17.03 6.68 13.31
C GLU A 306 -17.47 8.10 13.67
N ILE A 307 -17.99 8.80 12.67
CA ILE A 307 -18.91 9.92 12.83
C ILE A 307 -20.28 9.41 12.41
N PRO A 308 -21.23 9.19 13.34
CA PRO A 308 -22.55 8.65 13.03
C PRO A 308 -23.32 9.58 12.09
N GLY A 309 -24.00 8.98 11.12
CA GLY A 309 -24.92 9.67 10.22
C GLY A 309 -26.24 10.03 10.88
N THR A 310 -27.12 10.71 10.12
CA THR A 310 -28.45 11.12 10.59
C THR A 310 -29.55 10.19 10.05
N ASP A 311 -30.16 10.53 8.94
CA ASP A 311 -31.32 9.84 8.36
C ASP A 311 -30.97 8.58 7.54
N ARG A 312 -29.69 8.39 7.22
CA ARG A 312 -29.15 7.22 6.52
C ARG A 312 -27.94 6.62 7.29
N ALA A 313 -28.03 6.60 8.60
CA ALA A 313 -26.93 6.19 9.47
C ALA A 313 -26.46 4.74 9.29
N ASP A 314 -27.30 3.90 8.68
CA ASP A 314 -26.98 2.50 8.34
C ASP A 314 -26.21 2.32 7.02
N GLU A 315 -26.11 3.37 6.20
CA GLU A 315 -25.24 3.44 5.03
C GLU A 315 -23.89 4.06 5.42
N VAL A 316 -22.79 3.55 4.87
CA VAL A 316 -21.45 3.89 5.33
C VAL A 316 -20.56 4.42 4.19
N VAL A 317 -19.88 5.52 4.45
CA VAL A 317 -18.70 5.97 3.68
C VAL A 317 -17.46 5.59 4.47
N MET A 318 -16.47 4.97 3.84
CA MET A 318 -15.24 4.59 4.53
C MET A 318 -14.04 5.39 4.02
N LEU A 319 -13.20 5.80 4.96
CA LEU A 319 -11.88 6.37 4.75
C LEU A 319 -10.85 5.39 5.32
N GLY A 320 -9.76 5.12 4.61
CA GLY A 320 -8.75 4.23 5.13
C GLY A 320 -7.36 4.43 4.54
N ALA A 321 -6.40 3.96 5.32
CA ALA A 321 -4.99 3.82 4.98
C ALA A 321 -4.42 2.69 5.83
N HIS A 322 -3.34 2.05 5.40
CA HIS A 322 -2.71 1.10 6.29
C HIS A 322 -1.93 1.80 7.40
N PHE A 323 -1.88 1.13 8.54
CA PHE A 323 -1.34 1.64 9.79
C PHE A 323 0.01 1.00 10.13
N ASP A 324 0.21 -0.22 9.67
CA ASP A 324 1.50 -0.91 9.77
C ASP A 324 2.53 -0.32 8.80
N SER A 325 3.78 -0.66 9.03
CA SER A 325 4.90 -0.28 8.18
C SER A 325 6.04 -1.30 8.27
N TRP A 326 6.96 -1.28 7.33
CA TRP A 326 8.25 -1.95 7.50
C TRP A 326 9.10 -1.23 8.56
N HIS A 327 10.22 -1.85 8.96
CA HIS A 327 10.95 -1.52 10.18
C HIS A 327 12.34 -0.90 9.97
N ALA A 328 12.78 -0.74 8.72
CA ALA A 328 14.08 -0.14 8.45
C ALA A 328 14.09 1.38 8.60
N GLY A 329 12.97 2.03 8.29
CA GLY A 329 12.65 3.42 8.61
C GLY A 329 11.56 3.51 9.68
N THR A 330 10.95 4.68 9.84
CA THR A 330 9.83 4.90 10.78
C THR A 330 8.46 4.73 10.13
N GLY A 331 8.38 4.40 8.84
CA GLY A 331 7.13 4.26 8.09
C GLY A 331 6.41 5.58 7.92
N ALA A 332 7.13 6.64 7.58
CA ALA A 332 6.58 7.99 7.48
C ALA A 332 5.75 8.19 6.22
N THR A 333 6.33 7.89 5.06
CA THR A 333 5.65 8.00 3.76
C THR A 333 4.83 6.75 3.46
N ASP A 334 5.15 5.62 4.12
CA ASP A 334 4.56 4.30 3.96
C ASP A 334 4.22 3.66 5.32
N ASN A 335 3.06 3.94 5.97
CA ASN A 335 2.02 4.87 5.49
C ASN A 335 1.48 5.71 6.66
N ALA A 336 2.37 6.30 7.50
CA ALA A 336 1.94 7.28 8.51
C ALA A 336 1.31 8.52 7.84
N ALA A 337 1.80 8.92 6.66
CA ALA A 337 1.24 10.02 5.87
C ALA A 337 -0.24 9.80 5.56
N GLY A 338 -0.59 8.68 4.95
CA GLY A 338 -1.98 8.34 4.63
C GLY A 338 -2.84 8.19 5.89
N SER A 339 -2.34 7.48 6.91
CA SER A 339 -3.03 7.32 8.20
C SER A 339 -3.31 8.66 8.88
N ALA A 340 -2.33 9.58 8.91
CA ALA A 340 -2.49 10.91 9.48
C ALA A 340 -3.49 11.76 8.69
N VAL A 341 -3.46 11.71 7.35
CA VAL A 341 -4.42 12.40 6.48
C VAL A 341 -5.85 11.91 6.71
N MET A 342 -6.06 10.60 6.81
CA MET A 342 -7.39 10.03 7.06
C MET A 342 -7.92 10.37 8.45
N MET A 343 -7.06 10.33 9.48
CA MET A 343 -7.40 10.78 10.83
C MET A 343 -7.74 12.27 10.85
N GLU A 344 -6.96 13.09 10.17
CA GLU A 344 -7.18 14.54 10.08
C GLU A 344 -8.47 14.88 9.33
N ALA A 345 -8.80 14.16 8.26
CA ALA A 345 -10.09 14.31 7.57
C ALA A 345 -11.29 14.06 8.51
N MET A 346 -11.19 13.04 9.36
CA MET A 346 -12.21 12.78 10.41
C MET A 346 -12.25 13.91 11.43
N ARG A 347 -11.10 14.43 11.87
CA ARG A 347 -11.04 15.57 12.80
C ARG A 347 -11.71 16.80 12.19
N ILE A 348 -11.37 17.15 10.96
CA ILE A 348 -11.95 18.29 10.23
C ILE A 348 -13.48 18.17 10.20
N LEU A 349 -14.01 17.04 9.74
CA LEU A 349 -15.46 16.80 9.65
C LEU A 349 -16.14 16.88 11.01
N LYS A 350 -15.51 16.39 12.07
CA LYS A 350 -16.07 16.44 13.42
C LYS A 350 -16.06 17.86 13.98
N THR A 351 -14.95 18.59 13.81
CA THR A 351 -14.76 19.94 14.36
C THR A 351 -15.64 20.98 13.66
N THR A 352 -15.85 20.86 12.35
CA THR A 352 -16.72 21.76 11.59
C THR A 352 -18.20 21.64 11.94
N GLY A 353 -18.61 20.56 12.61
CA GLY A 353 -20.01 20.32 12.98
C GLY A 353 -20.93 20.09 11.79
N LEU A 354 -20.38 19.83 10.59
CA LEU A 354 -21.16 19.52 9.39
C LEU A 354 -21.99 18.26 9.62
N ARG A 355 -23.24 18.30 9.19
CA ARG A 355 -24.15 17.16 9.31
C ARG A 355 -23.96 16.22 8.10
N MET A 356 -23.76 14.96 8.37
CA MET A 356 -23.71 13.88 7.39
C MET A 356 -24.97 13.02 7.48
N ARG A 357 -25.56 12.66 6.35
CA ARG A 357 -26.71 11.73 6.30
C ARG A 357 -26.25 10.30 6.57
N ARG A 358 -25.10 9.90 5.95
CA ARG A 358 -24.47 8.58 6.14
C ARG A 358 -23.41 8.62 7.22
N THR A 359 -23.19 7.50 7.86
CA THR A 359 -22.05 7.32 8.77
C THR A 359 -20.75 7.37 7.99
N ILE A 360 -19.77 8.16 8.49
CA ILE A 360 -18.40 8.11 7.98
C ILE A 360 -17.57 7.27 8.93
N ARG A 361 -16.93 6.23 8.40
CA ARG A 361 -16.09 5.30 9.16
C ARG A 361 -14.65 5.40 8.71
N LEU A 362 -13.76 5.69 9.65
CA LEU A 362 -12.33 5.53 9.50
C LEU A 362 -11.97 4.05 9.71
N ALA A 363 -11.04 3.55 8.90
CA ALA A 363 -10.39 2.26 9.11
C ALA A 363 -8.89 2.38 8.87
N LEU A 364 -8.09 2.11 9.90
CA LEU A 364 -6.64 2.02 9.82
C LEU A 364 -6.27 0.55 9.82
N TRP A 365 -5.76 0.09 8.67
CA TRP A 365 -5.53 -1.34 8.41
C TRP A 365 -4.18 -1.79 8.96
N THR A 366 -4.07 -3.05 9.38
CA THR A 366 -2.79 -3.69 9.66
C THR A 366 -2.62 -4.94 8.79
N GLY A 367 -1.37 -5.32 8.52
CA GLY A 367 -1.04 -6.44 7.64
C GLY A 367 -1.23 -6.12 6.15
N GLU A 368 -1.25 -4.86 5.79
CA GLU A 368 -1.23 -4.42 4.40
C GLU A 368 0.05 -4.87 3.73
N GLU A 369 1.18 -4.56 4.33
CA GLU A 369 2.55 -4.85 3.93
C GLU A 369 2.82 -6.35 3.69
N GLN A 370 2.01 -7.21 4.26
CA GLN A 370 2.10 -8.67 4.10
C GLN A 370 1.00 -9.22 3.18
N GLY A 371 0.28 -8.34 2.45
CA GLY A 371 -0.65 -8.70 1.39
C GLY A 371 -2.11 -8.32 1.65
N LEU A 372 -2.38 -7.12 2.14
CA LEU A 372 -3.74 -6.56 2.36
C LEU A 372 -4.56 -7.40 3.36
N LEU A 373 -3.91 -7.99 4.37
CA LEU A 373 -4.55 -9.02 5.20
C LEU A 373 -5.71 -8.46 6.03
N GLY A 374 -5.51 -7.29 6.64
CA GLY A 374 -6.50 -6.65 7.50
C GLY A 374 -7.73 -6.16 6.72
N SER A 375 -7.53 -5.45 5.62
CA SER A 375 -8.64 -4.98 4.78
C SER A 375 -9.43 -6.11 4.14
N ARG A 376 -8.73 -7.16 3.66
CA ARG A 376 -9.38 -8.36 3.12
C ARG A 376 -10.19 -9.12 4.16
N ALA A 377 -9.65 -9.26 5.37
CA ALA A 377 -10.38 -9.87 6.49
C ALA A 377 -11.64 -9.07 6.83
N TYR A 378 -11.51 -7.75 6.90
CA TYR A 378 -12.63 -6.84 7.16
C TYR A 378 -13.71 -6.94 6.07
N VAL A 379 -13.31 -6.86 4.80
CA VAL A 379 -14.25 -6.98 3.65
C VAL A 379 -14.97 -8.32 3.68
N LYS A 380 -14.25 -9.40 3.96
CA LYS A 380 -14.83 -10.74 4.09
C LYS A 380 -15.86 -10.82 5.22
N GLN A 381 -15.60 -10.18 6.36
CA GLN A 381 -16.48 -10.19 7.52
C GLN A 381 -17.71 -9.29 7.33
N GLN A 382 -17.56 -8.13 6.72
CA GLN A 382 -18.59 -7.09 6.68
C GLN A 382 -19.39 -7.07 5.37
N PHE A 383 -18.76 -7.39 4.24
CA PHE A 383 -19.33 -7.12 2.92
C PHE A 383 -19.47 -8.32 2.01
N ALA A 384 -18.43 -9.08 1.75
CA ALA A 384 -18.49 -10.24 0.87
C ALA A 384 -17.24 -11.13 0.99
N ASP A 385 -17.43 -12.42 0.81
CA ASP A 385 -16.31 -13.36 0.61
C ASP A 385 -15.87 -13.32 -0.85
N ARG A 386 -14.62 -12.93 -1.11
CA ARG A 386 -14.06 -12.80 -2.47
C ARG A 386 -14.05 -14.11 -3.25
N ASP A 387 -13.83 -15.23 -2.57
CA ASP A 387 -13.69 -16.53 -3.25
C ASP A 387 -15.02 -17.10 -3.70
N THR A 388 -16.06 -16.96 -2.88
CA THR A 388 -17.40 -17.47 -3.14
C THR A 388 -18.37 -16.43 -3.69
N MET A 389 -18.03 -15.14 -3.57
CA MET A 389 -18.92 -14.00 -3.82
C MET A 389 -20.23 -14.05 -3.01
N ALA A 390 -20.18 -14.69 -1.83
CA ALA A 390 -21.27 -14.65 -0.87
C ALA A 390 -21.36 -13.25 -0.26
N LEU A 391 -22.40 -12.49 -0.65
CA LEU A 391 -22.63 -11.12 -0.18
C LEU A 391 -23.23 -11.13 1.23
N ARG A 392 -22.83 -10.13 2.04
CA ARG A 392 -23.40 -9.84 3.35
C ARG A 392 -24.30 -8.60 3.31
N PRO A 393 -25.18 -8.38 4.28
CA PRO A 393 -26.08 -7.22 4.30
C PRO A 393 -25.36 -5.87 4.19
N GLY A 394 -24.16 -5.72 4.73
CA GLY A 394 -23.34 -4.52 4.65
C GLY A 394 -22.90 -4.17 3.23
N HIS A 395 -22.81 -5.17 2.33
CA HIS A 395 -22.39 -4.93 0.95
C HIS A 395 -23.28 -3.90 0.24
N ALA A 396 -24.59 -4.00 0.39
CA ALA A 396 -25.55 -3.05 -0.22
C ALA A 396 -25.47 -1.64 0.39
N LYS A 397 -24.91 -1.51 1.60
CA LYS A 397 -24.91 -0.27 2.40
C LYS A 397 -23.61 0.54 2.30
N LEU A 398 -22.54 0.01 1.71
CA LEU A 398 -21.30 0.77 1.52
C LEU A 398 -21.49 1.77 0.37
N ALA A 399 -21.34 3.07 0.65
CA ALA A 399 -21.44 4.13 -0.34
C ALA A 399 -20.13 4.26 -1.15
N ALA A 400 -18.99 4.29 -0.48
CA ALA A 400 -17.64 4.28 -1.06
C ALA A 400 -16.59 3.93 -0.01
N TYR A 401 -15.42 3.50 -0.47
CA TYR A 401 -14.18 3.45 0.27
C TYR A 401 -13.11 4.29 -0.44
N TYR A 402 -12.46 5.18 0.30
CA TYR A 402 -11.37 6.02 -0.18
C TYR A 402 -10.08 5.64 0.51
N ASN A 403 -9.06 5.33 -0.28
CA ASN A 403 -7.74 4.92 0.18
C ASN A 403 -6.68 5.97 -0.12
N MET A 404 -5.66 6.06 0.74
CA MET A 404 -4.48 6.88 0.49
C MET A 404 -3.23 6.10 0.88
N ASP A 405 -2.40 5.80 -0.13
CA ASP A 405 -1.21 4.98 0.03
C ASP A 405 -0.29 5.13 -1.21
N ASN A 406 0.27 6.32 -1.40
CA ASN A 406 1.26 6.62 -2.43
C ASN A 406 2.23 7.71 -1.94
N GLY A 407 2.63 7.63 -0.67
CA GLY A 407 3.58 8.57 -0.08
C GLY A 407 2.96 9.88 0.40
N THR A 408 3.75 10.92 0.37
CA THR A 408 3.46 12.21 1.02
C THR A 408 3.01 13.32 0.06
N GLY A 409 3.03 13.08 -1.25
CA GLY A 409 2.78 14.12 -2.25
C GLY A 409 1.33 14.60 -2.32
N ALA A 410 1.14 15.78 -2.94
CA ALA A 410 -0.18 16.38 -3.11
C ALA A 410 -1.12 15.49 -3.92
N VAL A 411 -2.39 15.42 -3.54
CA VAL A 411 -3.44 14.79 -4.32
C VAL A 411 -3.66 15.56 -5.61
N ARG A 412 -3.56 14.86 -6.73
CA ARG A 412 -3.72 15.39 -8.08
C ARG A 412 -5.00 14.90 -8.74
N GLY A 413 -5.68 13.91 -8.16
CA GLY A 413 -6.92 13.34 -8.68
C GLY A 413 -7.31 12.02 -8.04
N VAL A 414 -8.11 11.24 -8.77
CA VAL A 414 -8.62 9.93 -8.30
C VAL A 414 -8.48 8.87 -9.40
N TYR A 415 -8.01 7.68 -9.02
CA TYR A 415 -8.14 6.47 -9.83
C TYR A 415 -9.54 5.89 -9.64
N LEU A 416 -10.32 5.84 -10.73
CA LEU A 416 -11.72 5.40 -10.72
C LEU A 416 -11.87 3.86 -10.64
N GLN A 417 -10.77 3.13 -10.65
CA GLN A 417 -10.74 1.66 -10.55
C GLN A 417 -11.66 0.97 -11.59
N GLY A 418 -11.66 1.49 -12.83
CA GLY A 418 -12.51 0.99 -13.89
C GLY A 418 -14.00 1.36 -13.76
N ASN A 419 -14.39 2.16 -12.79
CA ASN A 419 -15.76 2.62 -12.58
C ASN A 419 -16.00 3.98 -13.27
N GLU A 420 -16.11 3.97 -14.59
CA GLU A 420 -16.28 5.21 -15.37
C GLU A 420 -17.61 5.95 -15.04
N ALA A 421 -18.60 5.23 -14.53
CA ALA A 421 -19.91 5.82 -14.19
C ALA A 421 -19.84 6.85 -13.04
N VAL A 422 -18.76 6.86 -12.23
CA VAL A 422 -18.57 7.87 -11.19
C VAL A 422 -17.91 9.15 -11.70
N ARG A 423 -17.33 9.15 -12.91
CA ARG A 423 -16.61 10.32 -13.46
C ARG A 423 -17.39 11.62 -13.41
N PRO A 424 -18.67 11.73 -13.84
CA PRO A 424 -19.41 12.98 -13.78
C PRO A 424 -19.59 13.51 -12.36
N VAL A 425 -19.76 12.61 -11.38
CA VAL A 425 -19.86 12.94 -9.96
C VAL A 425 -18.54 13.52 -9.45
N PHE A 426 -17.45 12.80 -9.67
CA PHE A 426 -16.13 13.23 -9.19
C PHE A 426 -15.62 14.46 -9.92
N ALA A 427 -15.95 14.66 -11.20
CA ALA A 427 -15.62 15.88 -11.91
C ALA A 427 -16.21 17.12 -11.23
N SER A 428 -17.47 17.05 -10.79
CA SER A 428 -18.08 18.15 -10.02
C SER A 428 -17.39 18.38 -8.67
N TRP A 429 -16.96 17.29 -7.99
CA TRP A 429 -16.34 17.38 -6.68
C TRP A 429 -14.86 17.80 -6.73
N THR A 430 -14.17 17.61 -7.85
CA THR A 430 -12.77 18.06 -8.04
C THR A 430 -12.67 19.55 -8.35
N GLU A 431 -13.66 20.13 -9.03
CA GLU A 431 -13.64 21.51 -9.49
C GLU A 431 -13.24 22.55 -8.42
N PRO A 432 -13.79 22.51 -7.18
CA PRO A 432 -13.41 23.45 -6.12
C PRO A 432 -11.96 23.31 -5.63
N PHE A 433 -11.24 22.27 -6.02
CA PHE A 433 -9.86 21.96 -5.63
C PHE A 433 -8.86 22.09 -6.79
N ASN A 434 -9.29 22.56 -7.97
CA ASN A 434 -8.40 22.78 -9.10
C ASN A 434 -7.26 23.75 -8.74
N ASN A 435 -7.52 24.74 -7.90
CA ASN A 435 -6.51 25.66 -7.39
C ASN A 435 -5.52 25.01 -6.41
N LEU A 436 -5.82 23.83 -5.88
CA LEU A 436 -4.90 23.01 -5.08
C LEU A 436 -4.17 21.96 -5.93
N GLY A 437 -4.42 21.94 -7.25
CA GLY A 437 -3.79 21.03 -8.21
C GLY A 437 -4.49 19.68 -8.41
N MET A 438 -5.70 19.49 -7.87
CA MET A 438 -6.50 18.30 -8.08
C MET A 438 -7.35 18.45 -9.36
N THR A 439 -6.91 17.86 -10.46
CA THR A 439 -7.53 18.06 -11.78
C THR A 439 -7.82 16.76 -12.53
N THR A 440 -7.28 15.61 -12.10
CA THR A 440 -7.16 14.39 -12.91
C THR A 440 -8.10 13.29 -12.45
N LEU A 441 -8.86 12.73 -13.37
CA LEU A 441 -9.68 11.53 -13.13
C LEU A 441 -9.25 10.43 -14.11
N SER A 442 -8.63 9.38 -13.61
CA SER A 442 -8.14 8.26 -14.43
C SER A 442 -9.01 7.02 -14.25
N VAL A 443 -9.48 6.43 -15.36
CA VAL A 443 -10.22 5.16 -15.32
C VAL A 443 -9.33 3.98 -14.92
N ARG A 444 -8.02 4.18 -14.91
CA ARG A 444 -7.03 3.15 -14.57
C ARG A 444 -7.36 2.48 -13.23
N SER A 445 -7.16 1.16 -13.17
CA SER A 445 -7.15 0.40 -11.93
C SER A 445 -5.73 0.31 -11.38
N THR A 446 -5.57 0.61 -10.10
CA THR A 446 -4.31 0.41 -9.36
C THR A 446 -4.39 -0.84 -8.51
N MET A 447 -3.24 -1.46 -8.29
CA MET A 447 -3.07 -2.65 -7.45
C MET A 447 -2.13 -2.31 -6.30
N GLY A 448 -2.05 -3.18 -5.30
CA GLY A 448 -1.01 -3.10 -4.28
C GLY A 448 -1.39 -2.29 -3.05
N SER A 449 -2.67 -1.91 -2.87
CA SER A 449 -3.14 -1.31 -1.61
C SER A 449 -4.60 -1.65 -1.31
N ASP A 450 -5.11 -1.22 -0.17
CA ASP A 450 -6.34 -1.69 0.48
C ASP A 450 -7.64 -1.46 -0.31
N GLN A 451 -7.69 -0.47 -1.24
CA GLN A 451 -8.85 -0.30 -2.13
C GLN A 451 -9.14 -1.56 -2.97
N VAL A 452 -8.11 -2.38 -3.20
CA VAL A 452 -8.23 -3.64 -3.96
C VAL A 452 -9.17 -4.62 -3.25
N ALA A 453 -9.12 -4.70 -1.92
CA ALA A 453 -10.00 -5.59 -1.16
C ALA A 453 -11.48 -5.28 -1.40
N PHE A 454 -11.83 -4.01 -1.53
CA PHE A 454 -13.20 -3.55 -1.83
C PHE A 454 -13.55 -3.75 -3.31
N ASP A 455 -12.64 -3.37 -4.21
CA ASP A 455 -12.84 -3.49 -5.65
C ASP A 455 -13.01 -4.95 -6.10
N GLU A 456 -12.26 -5.87 -5.50
CA GLU A 456 -12.35 -7.32 -5.78
C GLU A 456 -13.73 -7.94 -5.49
N VAL A 457 -14.56 -7.29 -4.69
CA VAL A 457 -15.94 -7.72 -4.40
C VAL A 457 -17.00 -6.80 -5.00
N GLY A 458 -16.62 -5.92 -5.95
CA GLY A 458 -17.54 -5.03 -6.67
C GLY A 458 -18.02 -3.82 -5.88
N LEU A 459 -17.36 -3.49 -4.77
CA LEU A 459 -17.62 -2.28 -4.02
C LEU A 459 -16.85 -1.08 -4.60
N PRO A 460 -17.38 0.16 -4.48
CA PRO A 460 -16.70 1.36 -4.92
C PRO A 460 -15.49 1.67 -4.00
N GLY A 461 -14.33 1.14 -4.32
CA GLY A 461 -13.06 1.41 -3.66
C GLY A 461 -12.18 2.27 -4.58
N PHE A 462 -11.65 3.38 -4.07
CA PHE A 462 -10.88 4.35 -4.85
C PHE A 462 -9.55 4.65 -4.18
N GLN A 463 -8.53 4.92 -5.01
CA GLN A 463 -7.22 5.39 -4.59
C GLN A 463 -7.01 6.81 -5.12
N PHE A 464 -6.52 7.72 -4.28
CA PHE A 464 -6.14 9.05 -4.74
C PHE A 464 -4.84 8.99 -5.57
N ILE A 465 -4.77 9.84 -6.60
CA ILE A 465 -3.55 10.08 -7.37
C ILE A 465 -2.72 11.10 -6.58
N GLN A 466 -1.51 10.73 -6.17
CA GLN A 466 -0.59 11.62 -5.46
C GLN A 466 0.65 11.91 -6.28
N ASP A 467 1.20 13.11 -6.14
CA ASP A 467 2.55 13.39 -6.66
C ASP A 467 3.53 12.36 -6.10
N PRO A 468 4.40 11.77 -6.93
CA PRO A 468 5.28 10.71 -6.48
C PRO A 468 6.32 11.15 -5.46
N VAL A 469 6.70 12.44 -5.45
CA VAL A 469 7.77 12.99 -4.62
C VAL A 469 8.99 12.04 -4.65
N GLU A 470 9.37 11.44 -3.55
CA GLU A 470 10.45 10.45 -3.47
C GLU A 470 9.96 9.04 -3.15
N TYR A 471 8.63 8.82 -3.12
CA TYR A 471 8.06 7.55 -2.63
C TYR A 471 8.59 6.35 -3.41
N GLY A 472 8.40 6.36 -4.73
CA GLY A 472 8.82 5.23 -5.56
C GLY A 472 10.32 5.13 -5.85
N THR A 473 11.10 6.14 -5.50
CA THR A 473 12.54 6.22 -5.85
C THR A 473 13.46 6.14 -4.65
N HIS A 474 12.97 6.45 -3.43
CA HIS A 474 13.87 6.57 -2.29
C HIS A 474 13.29 6.07 -0.96
N SER A 475 12.03 6.40 -0.62
CA SER A 475 11.51 6.11 0.72
C SER A 475 10.78 4.77 0.85
N HIS A 476 10.03 4.33 -0.16
CA HIS A 476 9.18 3.13 -0.08
C HIS A 476 9.92 1.88 0.36
N HIS A 477 9.60 1.34 1.53
CA HIS A 477 10.19 0.18 2.20
C HIS A 477 11.67 0.31 2.58
N THR A 478 12.20 1.54 2.68
CA THR A 478 13.63 1.75 2.97
C THR A 478 13.89 2.36 4.33
N ASN A 479 15.18 2.38 4.72
CA ASN A 479 15.65 3.12 5.89
C ASN A 479 15.52 4.65 5.76
N MET A 480 15.17 5.15 4.56
CA MET A 480 14.94 6.56 4.29
C MET A 480 13.47 6.97 4.43
N ASP A 481 12.60 6.06 4.84
CA ASP A 481 11.20 6.34 5.13
C ASP A 481 11.03 6.93 6.54
N VAL A 482 11.38 8.21 6.66
CA VAL A 482 11.45 8.96 7.92
C VAL A 482 10.67 10.27 7.85
N PHE A 483 10.38 10.87 9.02
CA PHE A 483 9.56 12.06 9.17
C PHE A 483 9.99 13.23 8.28
N ASP A 484 11.29 13.45 8.10
CA ASP A 484 11.85 14.54 7.27
C ASP A 484 11.44 14.46 5.78
N ARG A 485 10.90 13.34 5.33
CA ARG A 485 10.37 13.17 3.95
C ARG A 485 8.95 13.68 3.79
N LEU A 486 8.24 13.96 4.88
CA LEU A 486 6.86 14.40 4.81
C LEU A 486 6.74 15.83 4.26
N GLN A 487 5.74 16.05 3.44
CA GLN A 487 5.42 17.36 2.83
C GLN A 487 4.20 17.95 3.52
N ALA A 488 4.40 18.76 4.55
CA ALA A 488 3.35 19.28 5.43
C ALA A 488 2.17 19.94 4.68
N GLU A 489 2.47 20.83 3.73
CA GLU A 489 1.43 21.52 2.96
C GLU A 489 0.60 20.56 2.10
N ASP A 490 1.24 19.53 1.54
CA ASP A 490 0.55 18.55 0.72
C ASP A 490 -0.39 17.71 1.59
N LEU A 491 0.08 17.26 2.77
CA LEU A 491 -0.75 16.49 3.71
C LEU A 491 -1.95 17.28 4.21
N MET A 492 -1.81 18.59 4.48
CA MET A 492 -2.94 19.46 4.82
C MET A 492 -3.96 19.55 3.68
N LYS A 493 -3.51 19.79 2.45
CA LYS A 493 -4.37 19.82 1.25
C LYS A 493 -5.07 18.49 1.03
N ASN A 494 -4.36 17.38 1.20
CA ASN A 494 -4.89 16.03 1.05
C ASN A 494 -6.02 15.77 2.06
N ALA A 495 -5.84 16.13 3.32
CA ALA A 495 -6.87 15.96 4.36
C ALA A 495 -8.14 16.76 4.05
N VAL A 496 -8.00 17.97 3.54
CA VAL A 496 -9.13 18.81 3.08
C VAL A 496 -9.89 18.14 1.93
N ILE A 497 -9.17 17.64 0.92
CA ILE A 497 -9.78 16.96 -0.24
C ILE A 497 -10.51 15.68 0.21
N VAL A 498 -9.87 14.85 1.03
CA VAL A 498 -10.48 13.62 1.55
C VAL A 498 -11.73 13.92 2.37
N ALA A 499 -11.69 14.92 3.27
CA ALA A 499 -12.84 15.34 4.06
C ALA A 499 -14.01 15.80 3.17
N ALA A 500 -13.74 16.56 2.12
CA ALA A 500 -14.76 17.03 1.19
C ALA A 500 -15.39 15.89 0.38
N PHE A 501 -14.59 14.95 -0.12
CA PHE A 501 -15.10 13.75 -0.81
C PHE A 501 -15.96 12.89 0.11
N ALA A 502 -15.53 12.69 1.36
CA ALA A 502 -16.31 11.96 2.37
C ALA A 502 -17.64 12.67 2.66
N TYR A 503 -17.62 14.00 2.85
CA TYR A 503 -18.80 14.82 3.11
C TYR A 503 -19.82 14.73 1.97
N HIS A 504 -19.37 14.93 0.71
CA HIS A 504 -20.27 14.86 -0.45
C HIS A 504 -20.84 13.46 -0.65
N THR A 505 -20.02 12.42 -0.49
CA THR A 505 -20.50 11.03 -0.56
C THR A 505 -21.54 10.74 0.52
N ALA A 506 -21.31 11.22 1.75
CA ALA A 506 -22.23 11.01 2.88
C ALA A 506 -23.57 11.73 2.68
N ASN A 507 -23.60 12.87 1.99
CA ASN A 507 -24.79 13.69 1.79
C ASN A 507 -25.50 13.47 0.46
N ARG A 508 -24.91 12.69 -0.44
CA ARG A 508 -25.49 12.39 -1.73
C ARG A 508 -26.86 11.70 -1.62
N GLU A 509 -27.82 12.05 -2.48
CA GLU A 509 -29.16 11.45 -2.44
C GLU A 509 -29.12 9.94 -2.71
N THR A 510 -28.34 9.50 -3.68
CA THR A 510 -28.19 8.09 -4.03
C THR A 510 -26.77 7.60 -3.74
N LEU A 511 -26.57 6.30 -3.61
CA LEU A 511 -25.23 5.70 -3.56
C LEU A 511 -24.47 5.99 -4.87
N LEU A 512 -23.15 5.97 -4.80
CA LEU A 512 -22.32 6.06 -6.00
C LEU A 512 -22.60 4.88 -6.95
N PRO A 513 -22.53 5.10 -8.27
CA PRO A 513 -22.62 4.02 -9.26
C PRO A 513 -21.63 2.89 -8.96
N ARG A 514 -22.02 1.66 -9.20
CA ARG A 514 -21.20 0.47 -8.99
C ARG A 514 -20.90 -0.24 -10.29
N LYS A 515 -19.77 -0.89 -10.36
CA LYS A 515 -19.46 -1.87 -11.42
C LYS A 515 -20.32 -3.12 -11.27
N ALA A 516 -20.38 -3.93 -12.33
CA ALA A 516 -20.94 -5.27 -12.24
C ALA A 516 -20.18 -6.10 -11.19
N LEU A 517 -20.90 -6.98 -10.49
CA LEU A 517 -20.28 -7.87 -9.50
C LEU A 517 -19.26 -8.79 -10.17
N PRO A 518 -18.07 -8.94 -9.60
CA PRO A 518 -17.09 -9.91 -10.07
C PRO A 518 -17.63 -11.35 -9.93
N ARG A 519 -17.08 -12.26 -10.71
CA ARG A 519 -17.36 -13.69 -10.54
C ARG A 519 -16.57 -14.24 -9.34
N ALA A 520 -17.10 -15.28 -8.71
CA ALA A 520 -16.37 -16.07 -7.73
C ALA A 520 -15.05 -16.61 -8.34
N ARG A 521 -14.00 -16.75 -7.51
CA ARG A 521 -12.75 -17.36 -7.96
C ARG A 521 -12.94 -18.87 -8.16
N THR A 522 -12.49 -19.38 -9.29
CA THR A 522 -12.40 -20.83 -9.50
C THR A 522 -11.16 -21.41 -8.82
N ALA A 523 -11.10 -22.72 -8.63
CA ALA A 523 -9.93 -23.40 -8.05
C ALA A 523 -8.63 -23.11 -8.84
N GLU A 524 -8.72 -22.84 -10.15
CA GLU A 524 -7.59 -22.49 -11.03
C GLU A 524 -7.11 -21.03 -10.85
N THR A 525 -7.92 -20.16 -10.24
CA THR A 525 -7.62 -18.72 -10.05
C THR A 525 -7.34 -18.35 -8.58
N ARG A 526 -7.29 -19.35 -7.69
CA ARG A 526 -6.98 -19.17 -6.25
C ARG A 526 -5.50 -19.05 -5.95
#